data_1df212f78077baa2fd5cf889ff2e43da
#
_entry.id   1df212f78077baa2fd5cf889ff2e43da
#
_cell.length_a   1.000
_cell.length_b   1.000
_cell.length_c   1.000
_cell.angle_alpha   90.00
_cell.angle_beta   90.00
_cell.angle_gamma   90.00
#
_symmetry.space_group_name_H-M   'P 1'
#
loop_
_entity.id
_entity.type
_entity.pdbx_description
1 polymer ?
#
loop_
_entity_poly.entity_id
_entity_poly.type
_entity_poly.pdbx_seq_one_letter_code
_entity_poly.pdbx_strand_id
1 'polypeptide(L)'
;MDKLSDFLKLQCTKEVLNKPISDQLSREMNRDPFRPLYIDKSIMLSPADGFILYHGIFKPDEDIINVKGGEYTVNTLLREKIKEPCLVIGIFMTVIDVHVNRVPTNGFVKYEKLPCLKVTNLSMRPIEKAILDAAKIDYDCMRYSFFNEAMKNEILVPYLRQCYYILQIADFEVDVIVPFNIQNTFYTQGERFSLVRFGSQVDLIIPFRNGTRYKSLIPDDEEIYHVKAGLDQLVRIS
;
A
#
# COMPACT_ATOMS: atom_id res chain seq x y z
N MET A 1 -2.37 15.08 -0.08
CA MET A 1 -3.39 14.20 0.54
C MET A 1 -4.73 14.90 0.57
N ASP A 2 -5.77 14.27 0.09
CA ASP A 2 -7.13 14.82 0.06
C ASP A 2 -7.99 14.07 1.09
N LYS A 3 -8.88 14.78 1.81
CA LYS A 3 -9.85 14.09 2.67
C LYS A 3 -10.80 13.25 1.82
N LEU A 4 -11.25 12.09 2.34
CA LEU A 4 -12.18 11.20 1.62
C LEU A 4 -13.41 11.94 1.12
N SER A 5 -14.01 12.80 1.96
CA SER A 5 -15.20 13.58 1.61
C SER A 5 -14.97 14.51 0.41
N ASP A 6 -13.78 15.09 0.27
CA ASP A 6 -13.44 15.99 -0.83
C ASP A 6 -13.06 15.20 -2.08
N PHE A 7 -12.32 14.11 -1.92
CA PHE A 7 -11.99 13.20 -3.01
C PHE A 7 -13.25 12.65 -3.70
N LEU A 8 -14.24 12.20 -2.93
CA LEU A 8 -15.50 11.66 -3.48
C LEU A 8 -16.33 12.71 -4.22
N LYS A 9 -16.21 13.99 -3.87
CA LYS A 9 -16.87 15.09 -4.62
C LYS A 9 -16.22 15.35 -5.97
N LEU A 10 -14.90 15.18 -6.07
CA LEU A 10 -14.12 15.45 -7.30
C LEU A 10 -14.17 14.30 -8.30
N GLN A 11 -14.46 13.09 -7.85
CA GLN A 11 -14.47 11.89 -8.68
C GLN A 11 -15.92 11.48 -8.99
N CYS A 12 -16.23 11.20 -10.27
CA CYS A 12 -17.50 10.57 -10.68
C CYS A 12 -17.52 9.09 -10.28
N THR A 13 -17.38 8.80 -8.98
CA THR A 13 -17.18 7.44 -8.45
C THR A 13 -18.31 6.49 -8.83
N LYS A 14 -19.56 6.97 -8.79
CA LYS A 14 -20.74 6.17 -9.17
C LYS A 14 -20.74 5.76 -10.64
N GLU A 15 -20.25 6.62 -11.52
CA GLU A 15 -20.14 6.29 -12.95
C GLU A 15 -19.10 5.21 -13.19
N VAL A 16 -17.96 5.27 -12.50
CA VAL A 16 -16.91 4.25 -12.61
C VAL A 16 -17.38 2.91 -12.10
N LEU A 17 -18.03 2.87 -10.94
CA LEU A 17 -18.55 1.63 -10.33
C LEU A 17 -19.60 0.93 -11.20
N ASN A 18 -20.35 1.68 -12.01
CA ASN A 18 -21.36 1.14 -12.90
C ASN A 18 -20.80 0.69 -14.27
N LYS A 19 -19.52 0.94 -14.57
CA LYS A 19 -18.89 0.46 -15.81
C LYS A 19 -18.63 -1.05 -15.74
N PRO A 20 -18.58 -1.72 -16.92
CA PRO A 20 -18.09 -3.09 -16.98
C PRO A 20 -16.69 -3.22 -16.37
N ILE A 21 -16.41 -4.36 -15.75
CA ILE A 21 -15.12 -4.63 -15.11
C ILE A 21 -13.94 -4.46 -16.07
N SER A 22 -14.09 -4.86 -17.33
CA SER A 22 -13.07 -4.67 -18.36
C SER A 22 -12.69 -3.20 -18.57
N ASP A 23 -13.69 -2.31 -18.50
CA ASP A 23 -13.48 -0.87 -18.63
C ASP A 23 -12.83 -0.27 -17.39
N GLN A 24 -13.23 -0.73 -16.19
CA GLN A 24 -12.59 -0.35 -14.94
C GLN A 24 -11.11 -0.74 -14.95
N LEU A 25 -10.78 -1.97 -15.34
CA LEU A 25 -9.41 -2.46 -15.44
C LEU A 25 -8.58 -1.66 -16.43
N SER A 26 -9.07 -1.47 -17.66
CA SER A 26 -8.27 -0.89 -18.73
C SER A 26 -8.12 0.63 -18.65
N ARG A 27 -9.16 1.31 -18.18
CA ARG A 27 -9.21 2.80 -18.20
C ARG A 27 -8.90 3.43 -16.87
N GLU A 28 -9.22 2.76 -15.76
CA GLU A 28 -9.05 3.32 -14.42
C GLU A 28 -7.82 2.70 -13.71
N MET A 29 -7.88 1.44 -13.36
CA MET A 29 -6.89 0.78 -12.52
C MET A 29 -5.50 0.69 -13.17
N ASN A 30 -5.44 0.27 -14.44
CA ASN A 30 -4.17 0.06 -15.15
C ASN A 30 -3.68 1.31 -15.89
N ARG A 31 -4.30 2.49 -15.68
CA ARG A 31 -3.78 3.72 -16.24
C ARG A 31 -2.44 4.08 -15.59
N ASP A 32 -1.60 4.78 -16.32
CA ASP A 32 -0.30 5.23 -15.84
C ASP A 32 -0.12 6.71 -16.16
N PRO A 33 -0.69 7.60 -15.35
CA PRO A 33 -0.56 9.02 -15.56
C PRO A 33 0.89 9.47 -15.35
N PHE A 34 1.30 10.46 -16.14
CA PHE A 34 2.60 11.10 -15.92
C PHE A 34 2.66 11.69 -14.52
N ARG A 35 3.75 11.37 -13.80
CA ARG A 35 4.09 11.95 -12.49
C ARG A 35 5.55 12.35 -12.48
N PRO A 36 5.86 13.59 -12.14
CA PRO A 36 7.24 14.04 -12.06
C PRO A 36 7.99 13.25 -10.98
N LEU A 37 9.26 12.91 -11.25
CA LEU A 37 10.13 12.36 -10.22
C LEU A 37 10.57 13.51 -9.31
N TYR A 38 10.33 13.36 -8.03
CA TYR A 38 10.81 14.26 -7.00
C TYR A 38 11.77 13.50 -6.07
N ILE A 39 13.01 13.97 -5.97
CA ILE A 39 14.03 13.29 -5.19
C ILE A 39 14.35 14.12 -3.95
N ASP A 40 13.88 13.64 -2.81
CA ASP A 40 14.20 14.17 -1.49
C ASP A 40 14.50 13.02 -0.53
N LYS A 41 15.76 12.92 -0.13
CA LYS A 41 16.23 11.85 0.77
C LYS A 41 15.66 11.93 2.19
N SER A 42 15.09 13.08 2.58
CA SER A 42 14.46 13.28 3.88
C SER A 42 12.98 12.89 3.91
N ILE A 43 12.41 12.47 2.77
CA ILE A 43 10.99 12.15 2.62
C ILE A 43 10.80 10.78 2.01
N MET A 44 9.78 10.04 2.46
CA MET A 44 9.24 8.89 1.75
C MET A 44 7.87 9.26 1.16
N LEU A 45 7.72 9.00 -0.14
CA LEU A 45 6.48 9.23 -0.88
C LEU A 45 5.52 8.05 -0.73
N SER A 46 4.24 8.26 -1.04
CA SER A 46 3.27 7.16 -1.09
C SER A 46 3.68 6.12 -2.14
N PRO A 47 3.68 4.81 -1.80
CA PRO A 47 3.91 3.73 -2.75
C PRO A 47 2.73 3.45 -3.66
N ALA A 48 1.51 3.84 -3.28
CA ALA A 48 0.27 3.52 -3.97
C ALA A 48 -0.68 4.72 -3.99
N ASP A 49 -1.63 4.74 -4.94
CA ASP A 49 -2.83 5.53 -4.84
C ASP A 49 -3.82 4.80 -3.95
N GLY A 50 -4.59 5.51 -3.15
CA GLY A 50 -5.63 4.90 -2.35
C GLY A 50 -5.91 5.61 -1.04
N PHE A 51 -6.75 4.99 -0.22
CA PHE A 51 -7.14 5.50 1.09
C PHE A 51 -6.29 4.92 2.19
N ILE A 52 -5.85 5.78 3.12
CA ILE A 52 -5.16 5.34 4.33
C ILE A 52 -6.15 4.57 5.20
N LEU A 53 -5.87 3.29 5.44
CA LEU A 53 -6.67 2.43 6.31
C LEU A 53 -6.25 2.59 7.77
N TYR A 54 -4.95 2.60 8.00
CA TYR A 54 -4.32 2.72 9.30
C TYR A 54 -2.90 3.24 9.16
N HIS A 55 -2.42 3.90 10.19
CA HIS A 55 -1.01 4.24 10.33
C HIS A 55 -0.64 4.30 11.82
N GLY A 56 0.62 4.04 12.13
CA GLY A 56 1.09 4.07 13.52
C GLY A 56 2.44 3.39 13.71
N ILE A 57 2.92 3.41 14.94
CA ILE A 57 4.12 2.69 15.35
C ILE A 57 3.68 1.41 16.05
N PHE A 58 4.16 0.27 15.57
CA PHE A 58 3.79 -1.06 16.06
C PHE A 58 5.02 -1.82 16.51
N LYS A 59 4.92 -2.51 17.66
CA LYS A 59 5.89 -3.53 18.07
C LYS A 59 5.60 -4.82 17.29
N PRO A 60 6.60 -5.38 16.61
CA PRO A 60 6.34 -6.36 15.55
C PRO A 60 5.71 -7.69 15.99
N ASP A 61 5.86 -8.08 17.27
CA ASP A 61 5.30 -9.33 17.83
C ASP A 61 4.16 -9.09 18.83
N GLU A 62 4.02 -7.86 19.37
CA GLU A 62 3.11 -7.57 20.48
C GLU A 62 1.89 -6.79 20.01
N ASP A 63 2.11 -5.76 19.18
CA ASP A 63 1.03 -4.89 18.75
C ASP A 63 0.27 -5.51 17.60
N ILE A 64 -1.02 -5.61 17.80
CA ILE A 64 -1.94 -6.13 16.82
C ILE A 64 -2.39 -4.96 15.94
N ILE A 65 -2.14 -5.11 14.66
CA ILE A 65 -2.83 -4.32 13.66
C ILE A 65 -4.24 -4.91 13.62
N ASN A 66 -5.15 -4.28 14.36
CA ASN A 66 -6.55 -4.68 14.39
C ASN A 66 -7.19 -4.33 13.05
N VAL A 67 -7.08 -5.23 12.15
CA VAL A 67 -8.01 -5.35 11.06
C VAL A 67 -9.14 -6.18 11.65
N LYS A 68 -10.26 -5.57 12.02
CA LYS A 68 -11.36 -6.23 12.72
C LYS A 68 -11.64 -7.61 12.12
N GLY A 69 -11.53 -8.64 12.98
CA GLY A 69 -11.72 -10.05 12.61
C GLY A 69 -10.45 -10.85 12.33
N GLY A 70 -9.28 -10.22 12.35
CA GLY A 70 -7.97 -10.87 12.31
C GLY A 70 -6.93 -10.05 13.05
N GLU A 71 -6.30 -10.65 14.03
CA GLU A 71 -5.19 -10.08 14.79
C GLU A 71 -3.90 -10.38 14.06
N TYR A 72 -3.24 -9.34 13.51
CA TYR A 72 -2.02 -9.49 12.75
C TYR A 72 -0.90 -8.69 13.39
N THR A 73 0.22 -9.32 13.64
CA THR A 73 1.45 -8.61 13.97
C THR A 73 2.21 -8.28 12.67
N VAL A 74 3.12 -7.33 12.73
CA VAL A 74 4.00 -6.99 11.59
C VAL A 74 4.75 -8.23 11.11
N ASN A 75 5.25 -9.06 12.03
CA ASN A 75 6.00 -10.28 11.71
C ASN A 75 5.13 -11.32 11.01
N THR A 76 3.85 -11.41 11.40
CA THR A 76 2.90 -12.29 10.72
C THR A 76 2.60 -11.81 9.30
N LEU A 77 2.41 -10.52 9.09
CA LEU A 77 2.16 -9.94 7.77
C LEU A 77 3.35 -10.13 6.82
N LEU A 78 4.57 -9.84 7.27
CA LEU A 78 5.78 -9.98 6.46
C LEU A 78 6.31 -11.40 6.38
N ARG A 79 5.82 -12.30 7.25
CA ARG A 79 6.37 -13.65 7.48
C ARG A 79 7.88 -13.62 7.73
N GLU A 80 8.30 -12.65 8.51
CA GLU A 80 9.69 -12.39 8.86
C GLU A 80 9.81 -12.02 10.34
N LYS A 81 11.01 -12.19 10.92
CA LYS A 81 11.28 -11.84 12.33
C LYS A 81 11.99 -10.50 12.42
N ILE A 82 11.21 -9.44 12.50
CA ILE A 82 11.70 -8.10 12.83
C ILE A 82 11.60 -7.92 14.33
N LYS A 83 12.58 -7.28 14.95
CA LYS A 83 12.65 -7.04 16.41
C LYS A 83 12.34 -5.59 16.76
N GLU A 84 12.68 -4.70 15.86
CA GLU A 84 12.55 -3.26 16.05
C GLU A 84 11.09 -2.81 15.84
N PRO A 85 10.60 -1.82 16.61
CA PRO A 85 9.32 -1.18 16.30
C PRO A 85 9.28 -0.71 14.84
N CYS A 86 8.11 -0.75 14.22
CA CYS A 86 7.91 -0.36 12.84
C CYS A 86 6.89 0.75 12.73
N LEU A 87 7.17 1.77 11.90
CA LEU A 87 6.11 2.61 11.37
C LEU A 87 5.41 1.84 10.25
N VAL A 88 4.09 1.68 10.38
CA VAL A 88 3.27 0.97 9.40
C VAL A 88 2.21 1.93 8.87
N ILE A 89 2.00 1.90 7.54
CA ILE A 89 0.96 2.67 6.85
C ILE A 89 0.29 1.73 5.86
N GLY A 90 -1.00 1.43 6.07
CA GLY A 90 -1.83 0.62 5.18
C GLY A 90 -2.62 1.49 4.22
N ILE A 91 -2.57 1.18 2.92
CA ILE A 91 -3.21 1.93 1.83
C ILE A 91 -4.11 0.99 1.04
N PHE A 92 -5.39 1.30 0.92
CA PHE A 92 -6.36 0.55 0.15
C PHE A 92 -6.59 1.20 -1.22
N MET A 93 -6.38 0.43 -2.28
CA MET A 93 -6.54 0.88 -3.67
C MET A 93 -7.90 0.44 -4.19
N THR A 94 -8.69 1.39 -4.65
CA THR A 94 -10.03 1.15 -5.22
C THR A 94 -9.99 1.10 -6.75
N VAL A 95 -11.11 0.76 -7.38
CA VAL A 95 -11.22 0.71 -8.87
C VAL A 95 -10.97 2.06 -9.56
N ILE A 96 -11.01 3.17 -8.83
CA ILE A 96 -10.73 4.50 -9.37
C ILE A 96 -9.27 4.93 -9.18
N ASP A 97 -8.48 4.14 -8.48
CA ASP A 97 -7.08 4.42 -8.19
C ASP A 97 -6.13 3.88 -9.25
N VAL A 98 -4.95 4.47 -9.34
CA VAL A 98 -3.88 3.96 -10.18
C VAL A 98 -3.20 2.79 -9.49
N HIS A 99 -3.21 1.62 -10.11
CA HIS A 99 -2.64 0.41 -9.53
C HIS A 99 -1.14 0.19 -9.84
N VAL A 100 -0.51 1.15 -10.50
CA VAL A 100 0.94 1.19 -10.66
C VAL A 100 1.59 1.71 -9.39
N ASN A 101 2.35 0.85 -8.72
CA ASN A 101 3.04 1.20 -7.48
C ASN A 101 4.41 1.82 -7.73
N ARG A 102 4.83 2.72 -6.85
CA ARG A 102 6.05 3.50 -6.97
C ARG A 102 6.93 3.39 -5.73
N VAL A 103 8.24 3.50 -5.92
CA VAL A 103 9.20 3.40 -4.81
C VAL A 103 9.16 4.67 -3.95
N PRO A 104 8.93 4.57 -2.62
CA PRO A 104 8.86 5.72 -1.71
C PRO A 104 10.14 6.53 -1.59
N THR A 105 11.30 5.87 -1.69
CA THR A 105 12.63 6.50 -1.69
C THR A 105 13.63 5.63 -2.45
N ASN A 106 14.79 6.18 -2.83
CA ASN A 106 15.79 5.47 -3.62
C ASN A 106 16.24 4.17 -2.96
N GLY A 107 16.30 3.08 -3.71
CA GLY A 107 16.79 1.81 -3.18
C GLY A 107 16.81 0.65 -4.17
N PHE A 108 17.42 -0.44 -3.74
CA PHE A 108 17.41 -1.70 -4.48
C PHE A 108 16.20 -2.53 -4.04
N VAL A 109 15.36 -2.91 -4.99
CA VAL A 109 14.14 -3.69 -4.74
C VAL A 109 14.43 -5.17 -4.94
N LYS A 110 14.15 -5.96 -3.90
CA LYS A 110 14.07 -7.41 -3.94
C LYS A 110 12.63 -7.81 -3.62
N TYR A 111 12.02 -8.63 -4.45
CA TYR A 111 10.65 -9.08 -4.24
C TYR A 111 10.56 -10.58 -3.96
N GLU A 112 9.60 -10.96 -3.12
CA GLU A 112 9.32 -12.33 -2.73
C GLU A 112 7.81 -12.57 -2.73
N LYS A 113 7.35 -13.53 -3.53
CA LYS A 113 5.95 -13.97 -3.50
C LYS A 113 5.73 -14.77 -2.22
N LEU A 114 4.82 -14.31 -1.38
CA LEU A 114 4.48 -15.01 -0.15
C LEU A 114 3.50 -16.16 -0.45
N PRO A 115 3.64 -17.32 0.26
CA PRO A 115 2.72 -18.43 0.08
C PRO A 115 1.28 -18.04 0.42
N CYS A 116 0.32 -18.34 -0.45
CA CYS A 116 -1.10 -18.21 -0.16
C CYS A 116 -1.58 -19.37 0.72
N LEU A 117 -2.51 -19.10 1.64
CA LEU A 117 -3.11 -20.14 2.49
C LEU A 117 -4.27 -20.86 1.82
N LYS A 118 -4.84 -20.29 0.76
CA LYS A 118 -5.93 -20.88 -0.03
C LYS A 118 -5.65 -20.74 -1.52
N VAL A 119 -6.30 -21.58 -2.31
CA VAL A 119 -6.22 -21.58 -3.77
C VAL A 119 -6.92 -20.37 -4.39
N THR A 120 -7.95 -19.84 -3.72
CA THR A 120 -8.71 -18.68 -4.18
C THR A 120 -8.57 -17.52 -3.22
N ASN A 121 -8.38 -16.32 -3.75
CA ASN A 121 -8.36 -15.08 -3.00
C ASN A 121 -9.76 -14.72 -2.47
N LEU A 122 -9.80 -13.90 -1.42
CA LEU A 122 -11.04 -13.28 -0.93
C LEU A 122 -11.23 -11.93 -1.61
N SER A 123 -12.47 -11.62 -2.03
CA SER A 123 -12.78 -10.36 -2.68
C SER A 123 -12.69 -9.17 -1.71
N MET A 124 -12.06 -8.09 -2.15
CA MET A 124 -12.00 -6.81 -1.46
C MET A 124 -13.19 -5.88 -1.78
N ARG A 125 -14.06 -6.25 -2.74
CA ARG A 125 -15.21 -5.44 -3.15
C ARG A 125 -16.14 -4.95 -2.05
N PRO A 126 -16.41 -5.71 -0.98
CA PRO A 126 -17.23 -5.19 0.13
C PRO A 126 -16.64 -3.96 0.80
N ILE A 127 -15.31 -3.93 1.00
CA ILE A 127 -14.60 -2.78 1.58
C ILE A 127 -14.62 -1.60 0.61
N GLU A 128 -14.29 -1.85 -0.64
CA GLU A 128 -14.32 -0.86 -1.70
C GLU A 128 -15.68 -0.16 -1.77
N LYS A 129 -16.76 -0.94 -1.76
CA LYS A 129 -18.13 -0.43 -1.75
C LYS A 129 -18.41 0.41 -0.51
N ALA A 130 -18.00 -0.04 0.68
CA ALA A 130 -18.20 0.70 1.92
C ALA A 130 -17.46 2.05 1.91
N ILE A 131 -16.23 2.09 1.38
CA ILE A 131 -15.46 3.34 1.26
C ILE A 131 -16.11 4.29 0.25
N LEU A 132 -16.46 3.81 -0.93
CA LEU A 132 -16.94 4.66 -2.03
C LEU A 132 -18.40 5.11 -1.86
N ASP A 133 -19.26 4.26 -1.28
CA ASP A 133 -20.69 4.55 -1.11
C ASP A 133 -20.99 5.26 0.22
N ALA A 134 -20.32 4.87 1.30
CA ALA A 134 -20.67 5.29 2.65
C ALA A 134 -19.57 6.10 3.37
N ALA A 135 -18.43 6.35 2.70
CA ALA A 135 -17.25 7.01 3.29
C ALA A 135 -16.79 6.38 4.62
N LYS A 136 -16.85 5.05 4.70
CA LYS A 136 -16.47 4.27 5.89
C LYS A 136 -15.52 3.15 5.53
N ILE A 137 -14.59 2.84 6.44
CA ILE A 137 -13.77 1.64 6.36
C ILE A 137 -14.46 0.53 7.14
N ASP A 138 -14.82 -0.56 6.45
CA ASP A 138 -15.34 -1.76 7.08
C ASP A 138 -14.20 -2.74 7.37
N TYR A 139 -13.67 -2.67 8.57
CA TYR A 139 -12.55 -3.51 9.00
C TYR A 139 -12.92 -5.00 9.14
N ASP A 140 -14.19 -5.35 9.34
CA ASP A 140 -14.64 -6.74 9.50
C ASP A 140 -14.51 -7.53 8.18
N CYS A 141 -14.49 -6.83 7.05
CA CYS A 141 -14.29 -7.43 5.73
C CYS A 141 -12.81 -7.65 5.35
N MET A 142 -11.83 -7.22 6.17
CA MET A 142 -10.41 -7.21 5.80
C MET A 142 -9.65 -8.51 6.09
N ARG A 143 -10.29 -9.68 6.09
CA ARG A 143 -9.65 -11.00 6.31
C ARG A 143 -8.79 -11.51 5.16
N TYR A 144 -8.71 -10.78 4.07
CA TYR A 144 -8.01 -11.17 2.85
C TYR A 144 -6.49 -11.25 2.99
N SER A 145 -5.88 -10.55 3.96
CA SER A 145 -4.42 -10.46 4.10
C SER A 145 -3.68 -11.79 4.20
N PHE A 146 -4.34 -12.86 4.70
CA PHE A 146 -3.75 -14.20 4.77
C PHE A 146 -4.09 -15.13 3.62
N PHE A 147 -5.18 -14.85 2.91
CA PHE A 147 -5.71 -15.77 1.92
C PHE A 147 -5.35 -15.36 0.51
N ASN A 148 -5.14 -14.07 0.31
CA ASN A 148 -4.89 -13.51 -1.01
C ASN A 148 -3.40 -13.64 -1.41
N GLU A 149 -3.14 -13.53 -2.71
CA GLU A 149 -1.80 -13.41 -3.21
C GLU A 149 -1.13 -12.19 -2.59
N ALA A 150 0.07 -12.37 -2.07
CA ALA A 150 0.84 -11.29 -1.48
C ALA A 150 2.29 -11.33 -1.95
N MET A 151 2.87 -10.16 -2.15
CA MET A 151 4.26 -9.96 -2.51
C MET A 151 4.94 -9.01 -1.54
N LYS A 152 5.96 -9.52 -0.88
CA LYS A 152 6.86 -8.73 -0.03
C LYS A 152 7.95 -8.13 -0.90
N ASN A 153 8.06 -6.82 -0.91
CA ASN A 153 9.14 -6.09 -1.55
C ASN A 153 10.04 -5.52 -0.46
N GLU A 154 11.25 -6.05 -0.35
CA GLU A 154 12.30 -5.52 0.51
C GLU A 154 13.08 -4.46 -0.27
N ILE A 155 13.14 -3.26 0.25
CA ILE A 155 13.85 -2.15 -0.38
C ILE A 155 15.06 -1.77 0.47
N LEU A 156 16.26 -2.13 0.00
CA LEU A 156 17.51 -1.72 0.61
C LEU A 156 17.83 -0.28 0.25
N VAL A 157 17.92 0.57 1.26
CA VAL A 157 18.27 2.00 1.12
C VAL A 157 19.73 2.20 1.52
N PRO A 158 20.66 2.37 0.56
CA PRO A 158 22.11 2.37 0.85
C PRO A 158 22.53 3.48 1.80
N TYR A 159 21.98 4.69 1.65
CA TYR A 159 22.37 5.83 2.47
C TYR A 159 21.85 5.76 3.93
N LEU A 160 20.79 4.98 4.18
CA LEU A 160 20.26 4.69 5.52
C LEU A 160 20.85 3.40 6.11
N ARG A 161 21.53 2.60 5.29
CA ARG A 161 22.06 1.26 5.63
C ARG A 161 21.00 0.33 6.24
N GLN A 162 19.78 0.41 5.72
CA GLN A 162 18.66 -0.42 6.20
C GLN A 162 17.67 -0.71 5.10
N CYS A 163 16.78 -1.68 5.36
CA CYS A 163 15.66 -2.00 4.50
C CYS A 163 14.36 -1.49 5.11
N TYR A 164 13.41 -1.16 4.24
CA TYR A 164 11.99 -1.08 4.54
C TYR A 164 11.24 -2.03 3.62
N TYR A 165 9.96 -2.23 3.88
CA TYR A 165 9.16 -3.20 3.14
C TYR A 165 7.92 -2.56 2.55
N ILE A 166 7.56 -3.02 1.35
CA ILE A 166 6.25 -2.79 0.76
C ILE A 166 5.59 -4.16 0.60
N LEU A 167 4.51 -4.38 1.35
CA LEU A 167 3.69 -5.56 1.21
C LEU A 167 2.52 -5.22 0.28
N GLN A 168 2.45 -5.90 -0.86
CA GLN A 168 1.33 -5.81 -1.80
C GLN A 168 0.42 -7.01 -1.59
N ILE A 169 -0.88 -6.78 -1.46
CA ILE A 169 -1.89 -7.83 -1.27
C ILE A 169 -2.92 -7.67 -2.38
N ALA A 170 -3.04 -8.68 -3.22
CA ALA A 170 -3.98 -8.69 -4.34
C ALA A 170 -5.40 -8.97 -3.89
N ASP A 171 -6.38 -8.66 -4.75
CA ASP A 171 -7.79 -9.00 -4.52
C ASP A 171 -8.08 -10.46 -4.92
N PHE A 172 -9.04 -10.66 -5.72
CA PHE A 172 -9.75 -11.89 -6.03
C PHE A 172 -8.95 -12.91 -6.86
N GLU A 173 -8.12 -12.44 -7.79
CA GLU A 173 -7.39 -13.29 -8.72
C GLU A 173 -5.97 -13.61 -8.24
N VAL A 174 -5.37 -14.67 -8.77
CA VAL A 174 -3.97 -15.04 -8.57
C VAL A 174 -3.10 -14.55 -9.74
N ASP A 175 -1.79 -14.40 -9.50
CA ASP A 175 -0.80 -13.92 -10.48
C ASP A 175 -1.12 -12.52 -11.04
N VAL A 176 -1.64 -11.66 -10.18
CA VAL A 176 -2.00 -10.28 -10.53
C VAL A 176 -0.97 -9.23 -10.09
N ILE A 177 -0.02 -9.59 -9.20
CA ILE A 177 1.07 -8.72 -8.79
C ILE A 177 2.25 -8.93 -9.74
N VAL A 178 2.59 -7.88 -10.49
CA VAL A 178 3.58 -7.95 -11.57
C VAL A 178 4.73 -6.98 -11.30
N PRO A 179 5.91 -7.46 -10.88
CA PRO A 179 7.11 -6.64 -10.82
C PRO A 179 7.55 -6.23 -12.24
N PHE A 180 8.04 -5.01 -12.41
CA PHE A 180 8.45 -4.53 -13.73
C PHE A 180 9.87 -4.92 -14.12
N ASN A 181 10.74 -5.16 -13.16
CA ASN A 181 12.14 -5.48 -13.39
C ASN A 181 12.57 -6.75 -12.65
N ILE A 182 13.79 -7.19 -12.97
CA ILE A 182 14.42 -8.31 -12.28
C ILE A 182 14.82 -7.96 -10.84
N GLN A 183 15.12 -8.98 -10.06
CA GLN A 183 15.59 -8.86 -8.67
C GLN A 183 16.81 -7.93 -8.52
N ASN A 184 16.85 -7.22 -7.39
CA ASN A 184 17.93 -6.31 -7.02
C ASN A 184 18.17 -5.15 -7.98
N THR A 185 17.12 -4.70 -8.68
CA THR A 185 17.18 -3.49 -9.50
C THR A 185 17.13 -2.25 -8.61
N PHE A 186 17.99 -1.28 -8.91
CA PHE A 186 17.94 0.04 -8.28
C PHE A 186 16.82 0.88 -8.89
N TYR A 187 16.05 1.52 -8.02
CA TYR A 187 14.98 2.45 -8.38
C TYR A 187 15.21 3.81 -7.74
N THR A 188 14.86 4.83 -8.48
CA THR A 188 14.81 6.21 -8.00
C THR A 188 13.46 6.49 -7.32
N GLN A 189 13.45 7.38 -6.36
CA GLN A 189 12.23 7.82 -5.65
C GLN A 189 11.12 8.23 -6.64
N GLY A 190 9.91 7.70 -6.45
CA GLY A 190 8.78 7.94 -7.32
C GLY A 190 8.77 7.09 -8.61
N GLU A 191 9.82 6.31 -8.87
CA GLU A 191 9.87 5.42 -10.03
C GLU A 191 8.91 4.23 -9.86
N ARG A 192 8.32 3.79 -10.97
CA ARG A 192 7.39 2.65 -11.03
C ARG A 192 8.14 1.34 -10.85
N PHE A 193 7.69 0.47 -9.95
CA PHE A 193 8.36 -0.81 -9.73
C PHE A 193 7.46 -2.04 -9.93
N SER A 194 6.14 -1.89 -9.81
CA SER A 194 5.19 -2.98 -9.99
C SER A 194 3.80 -2.49 -10.35
N LEU A 195 2.95 -3.43 -10.78
CA LEU A 195 1.53 -3.25 -11.02
C LEU A 195 0.77 -4.33 -10.24
N VAL A 196 -0.32 -3.94 -9.57
CA VAL A 196 -1.34 -4.88 -9.07
C VAL A 196 -2.56 -4.77 -9.97
N ARG A 197 -2.85 -5.80 -10.76
CA ARG A 197 -3.84 -5.73 -11.85
C ARG A 197 -5.27 -5.53 -11.40
N PHE A 198 -5.60 -5.99 -10.21
CA PHE A 198 -6.98 -5.99 -9.72
C PHE A 198 -7.02 -5.81 -8.21
N GLY A 199 -7.81 -4.84 -7.72
CA GLY A 199 -8.04 -4.48 -6.32
C GLY A 199 -6.85 -4.73 -5.38
N SER A 200 -6.58 -3.94 -4.44
CA SER A 200 -5.42 -4.26 -3.61
C SER A 200 -5.28 -3.40 -2.36
N GLN A 201 -4.45 -3.92 -1.48
CA GLN A 201 -3.89 -3.19 -0.37
C GLN A 201 -2.37 -3.14 -0.52
N VAL A 202 -1.79 -2.03 -0.11
CA VAL A 202 -0.33 -1.84 -0.05
C VAL A 202 0.05 -1.32 1.32
N ASP A 203 0.87 -2.08 2.04
CA ASP A 203 1.37 -1.68 3.34
C ASP A 203 2.83 -1.24 3.22
N LEU A 204 3.12 -0.02 3.68
CA LEU A 204 4.48 0.49 3.86
C LEU A 204 4.91 0.22 5.30
N ILE A 205 5.96 -0.59 5.48
CA ILE A 205 6.45 -1.04 6.78
C ILE A 205 7.91 -0.65 6.94
N ILE A 206 8.22 0.20 7.93
CA ILE A 206 9.53 0.81 8.13
C ILE A 206 10.04 0.48 9.53
N PRO A 207 10.97 -0.48 9.69
CA PRO A 207 11.61 -0.74 10.97
C PRO A 207 12.48 0.44 11.43
N PHE A 208 12.45 0.76 12.72
CA PHE A 208 13.32 1.78 13.31
C PHE A 208 14.70 1.20 13.59
N ARG A 209 15.63 1.38 12.65
CA ARG A 209 16.99 0.85 12.71
C ARG A 209 18.03 1.96 12.63
N ASN A 210 19.24 1.64 13.09
CA ASN A 210 20.44 2.47 12.90
C ASN A 210 20.30 3.93 13.38
N GLY A 211 19.43 4.19 14.37
CA GLY A 211 19.22 5.53 14.92
C GLY A 211 18.45 6.49 14.01
N THR A 212 18.01 6.03 12.83
CA THR A 212 17.14 6.81 11.94
C THR A 212 15.77 7.00 12.57
N ARG A 213 15.27 8.23 12.55
CA ARG A 213 13.94 8.57 13.05
C ARG A 213 12.98 8.76 11.88
N TYR A 214 11.79 8.22 12.03
CA TYR A 214 10.70 8.34 11.07
C TYR A 214 9.50 9.00 11.73
N LYS A 215 8.96 10.01 11.06
CA LYS A 215 7.74 10.70 11.51
C LYS A 215 6.68 10.59 10.43
N SER A 216 5.52 10.04 10.76
CA SER A 216 4.35 10.10 9.89
C SER A 216 3.98 11.57 9.61
N LEU A 217 3.64 11.86 8.37
CA LEU A 217 3.10 13.14 7.93
C LEU A 217 1.58 13.09 7.71
N ILE A 218 0.98 11.92 7.95
CA ILE A 218 -0.47 11.73 7.93
C ILE A 218 -1.02 12.40 9.20
N PRO A 219 -2.06 13.23 9.10
CA PRO A 219 -2.71 13.81 10.27
C PRO A 219 -3.20 12.75 11.25
N ASP A 220 -3.06 13.03 12.55
CA ASP A 220 -3.52 12.15 13.62
C ASP A 220 -4.92 12.64 14.06
N ASP A 221 -5.89 12.47 13.19
CA ASP A 221 -7.30 12.80 13.38
C ASP A 221 -8.18 11.63 12.91
N GLU A 222 -9.50 11.75 13.05
CA GLU A 222 -10.45 10.70 12.67
C GLU A 222 -10.81 10.70 11.17
N GLU A 223 -10.15 11.54 10.37
CA GLU A 223 -10.44 11.66 8.93
C GLU A 223 -9.73 10.58 8.11
N ILE A 224 -10.37 10.14 7.04
CA ILE A 224 -9.79 9.24 6.06
C ILE A 224 -9.15 10.08 4.95
N TYR A 225 -7.89 9.80 4.65
CA TYR A 225 -7.13 10.51 3.62
C TYR A 225 -6.89 9.65 2.40
N HIS A 226 -7.07 10.25 1.22
CA HIS A 226 -6.61 9.71 -0.05
C HIS A 226 -5.21 10.20 -0.38
N VAL A 227 -4.36 9.31 -0.88
CA VAL A 227 -2.98 9.59 -1.25
C VAL A 227 -2.68 9.13 -2.67
N LYS A 228 -1.67 9.74 -3.30
CA LYS A 228 -1.24 9.46 -4.67
C LYS A 228 0.22 9.01 -4.70
N ALA A 229 0.48 7.85 -5.29
CA ALA A 229 1.80 7.23 -5.42
C ALA A 229 2.82 8.17 -6.07
N GLY A 230 3.98 8.31 -5.45
CA GLY A 230 5.08 9.13 -5.96
C GLY A 230 4.84 10.64 -5.90
N LEU A 231 3.71 11.11 -5.32
CA LEU A 231 3.37 12.53 -5.17
C LEU A 231 3.21 12.93 -3.70
N ASP A 232 2.38 12.21 -2.96
CA ASP A 232 2.11 12.55 -1.57
C ASP A 232 3.22 12.08 -0.64
N GLN A 233 3.64 12.98 0.25
CA GLN A 233 4.66 12.72 1.27
C GLN A 233 4.00 12.05 2.46
N LEU A 234 4.45 10.85 2.82
CA LEU A 234 3.89 10.07 3.94
C LEU A 234 4.78 10.09 5.17
N VAL A 235 6.10 10.11 5.00
CA VAL A 235 7.03 9.98 6.11
C VAL A 235 8.19 10.95 5.95
N ARG A 236 8.55 11.62 7.05
CA ARG A 236 9.80 12.39 7.17
C ARG A 236 10.87 11.52 7.83
N ILE A 237 12.07 11.55 7.25
CA ILE A 237 13.28 10.87 7.73
C ILE A 237 14.19 11.91 8.39
N SER A 238 14.73 11.62 9.57
CA SER A 238 15.63 12.50 10.31
C SER A 238 16.67 11.73 11.15
#